data_8a511bb763715a783928652420adcdfd
#
_entry.id   8a511bb763715a783928652420adcdfd
#
_cell.length_a   1.000
_cell.length_b   1.000
_cell.length_c   1.000
_cell.angle_alpha   90.00
_cell.angle_beta   90.00
_cell.angle_gamma   90.00
#
_symmetry.space_group_name_H-M   'P 1'
#
loop_
_entity.id
_entity.type
_entity.pdbx_description
1 polymer ?
#
loop_
_entity_poly.entity_id
_entity_poly.type
_entity_poly.pdbx_seq_one_letter_code
_entity_poly.pdbx_strand_id
1 'polypeptide(L)' 'MQTKIHVDGMTCHHCEMSITNAVSAIAGVSQAEANLQNGTVTVTHDESASMKMIIAKIEEIGFEARV' A
#
# COMPACT_ATOMS: atom_id res chain seq x y z
N MET A 1 -9.32 -5.03 -10.00
CA MET A 1 -8.74 -3.70 -10.30
C MET A 1 -7.39 -3.56 -9.63
N GLN A 2 -6.53 -2.80 -10.24
CA GLN A 2 -5.21 -2.52 -9.67
C GLN A 2 -4.99 -1.03 -9.58
N THR A 3 -4.39 -0.60 -8.48
CA THR A 3 -4.06 0.80 -8.27
C THR A 3 -2.61 0.89 -7.80
N LYS A 4 -1.88 1.81 -8.38
CA LYS A 4 -0.49 2.04 -8.00
C LYS A 4 -0.46 3.25 -7.07
N ILE A 5 0.16 3.09 -5.91
CA ILE A 5 0.22 4.13 -4.89
C ILE A 5 1.70 4.49 -4.69
N HIS A 6 2.01 5.78 -4.74
CA HIS A 6 3.36 6.24 -4.46
C HIS A 6 3.53 6.39 -2.96
N VAL A 7 4.60 5.79 -2.43
CA VAL A 7 4.87 5.81 -1.00
C VAL A 7 6.27 6.39 -0.76
N ASP A 8 6.32 7.47 -0.01
CA ASP A 8 7.59 8.08 0.37
C ASP A 8 8.04 7.50 1.71
N GLY A 9 9.34 7.32 1.85
CA GLY A 9 9.93 6.80 3.08
C GLY A 9 10.14 5.30 3.09
N MET A 10 9.75 4.63 2.03
CA MET A 10 9.96 3.19 1.90
C MET A 10 11.38 2.93 1.43
N THR A 11 12.29 2.74 2.39
CA THR A 11 13.71 2.66 2.09
C THR A 11 14.35 1.32 2.40
N CYS A 12 13.62 0.39 2.99
CA CYS A 12 14.18 -0.90 3.34
C CYS A 12 13.15 -2.01 3.17
N HIS A 13 13.64 -3.24 3.23
CA HIS A 13 12.80 -4.40 3.03
C HIS A 13 11.71 -4.54 4.10
N HIS A 14 12.03 -4.16 5.32
CA HIS A 14 11.04 -4.16 6.40
C HIS A 14 9.90 -3.20 6.14
N CYS A 15 10.20 -2.07 5.55
CA CYS A 15 9.17 -1.10 5.17
C CYS A 15 8.24 -1.69 4.12
N GLU A 16 8.81 -2.37 3.14
CA GLU A 16 8.05 -3.04 2.11
C GLU A 16 7.09 -4.07 2.70
N MET A 17 7.59 -4.91 3.59
CA MET A 17 6.79 -5.94 4.24
C MET A 17 5.69 -5.34 5.11
N SER A 18 6.00 -4.30 5.86
CA SER A 18 5.03 -3.63 6.72
C SER A 18 3.86 -3.08 5.91
N ILE A 19 4.17 -2.41 4.81
CA ILE A 19 3.14 -1.85 3.95
C ILE A 19 2.30 -2.95 3.32
N THR A 20 2.95 -3.98 2.80
CA THR A 20 2.26 -5.10 2.17
C THR A 20 1.30 -5.77 3.14
N ASN A 21 1.76 -6.03 4.37
CA ASN A 21 0.92 -6.65 5.39
C ASN A 21 -0.25 -5.76 5.78
N ALA A 22 0.00 -4.48 5.97
CA ALA A 22 -1.03 -3.54 6.38
C ALA A 22 -2.11 -3.41 5.31
N VAL A 23 -1.70 -3.27 4.06
CA VAL A 23 -2.63 -3.10 2.94
C VAL A 23 -3.42 -4.38 2.68
N SER A 24 -2.75 -5.53 2.77
CA SER A 24 -3.40 -6.82 2.54
C SER A 24 -4.49 -7.12 3.56
N ALA A 25 -4.44 -6.50 4.73
CA ALA A 25 -5.44 -6.70 5.77
C ALA A 25 -6.72 -5.90 5.52
N ILE A 26 -6.73 -5.01 4.54
CA ILE A 26 -7.90 -4.19 4.26
C ILE A 26 -8.94 -4.98 3.48
N ALA A 27 -10.20 -4.85 3.88
CA ALA A 27 -11.29 -5.53 3.19
C ALA A 27 -11.36 -5.08 1.73
N GLY A 28 -11.54 -6.02 0.83
CA GLY A 28 -11.61 -5.73 -0.59
C GLY A 28 -10.28 -5.80 -1.31
N VAL A 29 -9.18 -5.93 -0.58
CA VAL A 29 -7.85 -6.06 -1.17
C VAL A 29 -7.52 -7.54 -1.31
N SER A 30 -7.24 -7.96 -2.54
CA SER A 30 -6.85 -9.34 -2.82
C SER A 30 -5.34 -9.55 -2.67
N GLN A 31 -4.57 -8.54 -3.07
CA GLN A 31 -3.12 -8.67 -3.09
C GLN A 31 -2.49 -7.29 -3.03
N ALA A 32 -1.33 -7.21 -2.42
CA ALA A 32 -0.56 -5.98 -2.40
C ALA A 32 0.90 -6.32 -2.67
N GLU A 33 1.55 -5.51 -3.48
CA GLU A 33 2.95 -5.71 -3.83
C GLU A 33 3.68 -4.39 -3.77
N ALA A 34 4.70 -4.33 -2.94
CA ALA A 34 5.52 -3.13 -2.78
C ALA A 34 6.79 -3.23 -3.61
N ASN A 35 7.20 -2.12 -4.21
CA ASN A 35 8.40 -2.06 -5.01
C ASN A 35 9.30 -0.93 -4.49
N LEU A 36 10.43 -1.31 -3.89
CA LEU A 36 11.37 -0.36 -3.31
C LEU A 36 12.04 0.51 -4.37
N GLN A 37 12.32 -0.05 -5.53
CA GLN A 37 13.02 0.69 -6.59
C GLN A 37 12.21 1.87 -7.08
N ASN A 38 10.92 1.69 -7.20
CA ASN A 38 10.02 2.73 -7.70
C ASN A 38 9.35 3.51 -6.58
N GLY A 39 9.43 3.03 -5.35
CA GLY A 39 8.73 3.64 -4.23
C GLY A 39 7.22 3.53 -4.39
N THR A 40 6.73 2.44 -4.97
CA THR A 40 5.31 2.27 -5.25
C THR A 40 4.78 0.97 -4.65
N VAL A 41 3.48 0.97 -4.41
CA VAL A 41 2.75 -0.22 -3.97
C VAL A 41 1.63 -0.47 -4.95
N THR A 42 1.62 -1.65 -5.56
CA THR A 42 0.54 -2.05 -6.46
C THR A 42 -0.47 -2.85 -5.66
N VAL A 43 -1.69 -2.39 -5.64
CA VAL A 43 -2.77 -3.02 -4.88
C VAL A 43 -3.79 -3.60 -5.85
N THR A 44 -4.03 -4.89 -5.73
CA THR A 44 -5.10 -5.56 -6.46
C THR A 44 -6.31 -5.63 -5.54
N HIS A 45 -7.39 -5.02 -5.96
CA HIS A 45 -8.56 -4.87 -5.10
C HIS A 45 -9.83 -4.89 -5.94
N ASP A 46 -10.97 -5.03 -5.26
CA ASP A 46 -12.26 -4.92 -5.91
C ASP A 46 -12.89 -3.55 -5.62
N GLU A 47 -14.13 -3.36 -6.04
CA GLU A 47 -14.81 -2.08 -5.89
C GLU A 47 -15.12 -1.73 -4.43
N SER A 48 -15.12 -2.71 -3.56
CA SER A 48 -15.41 -2.45 -2.14
C SER A 48 -14.22 -1.87 -1.39
N ALA A 49 -13.02 -1.97 -1.94
CA ALA A 49 -11.83 -1.40 -1.31
C ALA A 49 -11.80 0.12 -1.46
N SER A 50 -11.48 0.81 -0.38
CA SER A 50 -11.41 2.26 -0.37
C SER A 50 -9.95 2.72 -0.45
N MET A 51 -9.64 3.56 -1.42
CA MET A 51 -8.31 4.16 -1.53
C MET A 51 -7.96 4.97 -0.31
N LYS A 52 -8.95 5.66 0.26
CA LYS A 52 -8.74 6.44 1.49
C LYS A 52 -8.27 5.56 2.63
N MET A 53 -8.86 4.38 2.77
CA MET A 53 -8.46 3.45 3.83
C MET A 53 -7.07 2.90 3.61
N ILE A 54 -6.74 2.61 2.36
CA ILE A 54 -5.42 2.10 2.01
C ILE A 54 -4.36 3.15 2.33
N ILE A 55 -4.58 4.38 1.91
CA ILE A 55 -3.66 5.49 2.16
C ILE A 55 -3.55 5.76 3.66
N ALA A 56 -4.68 5.79 4.36
CA ALA A 56 -4.70 6.02 5.79
C ALA A 56 -3.91 4.95 6.54
N LYS A 57 -4.04 3.70 6.09
CA LYS A 57 -3.31 2.60 6.71
C LYS A 57 -1.80 2.74 6.51
N ILE A 58 -1.39 3.13 5.33
CA ILE A 58 0.02 3.35 5.04
C ILE A 58 0.56 4.52 5.88
N GLU A 59 -0.21 5.58 6.00
CA GLU A 59 0.19 6.74 6.81
C GLU A 59 0.26 6.40 8.29
N GLU A 60 -0.63 5.53 8.74
CA GLU A 60 -0.68 5.11 10.14
C GLU A 60 0.61 4.43 10.57
N ILE A 61 1.26 3.70 9.68
CA ILE A 61 2.51 3.03 10.00
C ILE A 61 3.74 3.91 9.77
N GLY A 62 3.56 5.15 9.39
CA GLY A 62 4.62 6.14 9.36
C GLY A 62 5.14 6.54 7.99
N PHE A 63 4.43 6.19 6.93
CA PHE A 63 4.81 6.55 5.57
C PHE A 63 3.86 7.57 4.97
N GLU A 64 4.29 8.25 3.93
CA GLU A 64 3.45 9.14 3.17
C GLU A 64 3.03 8.43 1.88
N ALA A 65 1.73 8.39 1.62
CA ALA A 65 1.18 7.71 0.46
C ALA A 65 0.31 8.64 -0.35
N ARG A 66 0.36 8.48 -1.66
CA ARG A 66 -0.49 9.23 -2.57
C ARG A 66 -0.74 8.42 -3.83
N VAL A 67 -1.90 8.61 -4.38
CA VAL A 67 -2.30 7.94 -5.62
C VAL A 67 -1.75 8.68 -6.83
#